data_d584fa538c6cc6c1ae5b897ddb2608a7
#
_entry.id   d584fa538c6cc6c1ae5b897ddb2608a7
#
_cell.length_a   1.000
_cell.length_b   1.000
_cell.length_c   1.000
_cell.angle_alpha   90.00
_cell.angle_beta   90.00
_cell.angle_gamma   90.00
#
_symmetry.space_group_name_H-M   'P 1'
#
loop_
_entity.id
_entity.type
_entity.pdbx_description
1 polymer ?
#
loop_
_entity_poly.entity_id
_entity_poly.type
_entity_poly.pdbx_seq_one_letter_code
_entity_poly.pdbx_strand_id
1 'polypeptide(L)'
;MRTILSYNEHIKNKEVMNMTFAEKLKSIRKQAGMSQEKLAEKLGVSRQAVTKWETDAGIPDIENIMAISALFDLSIDELLSNEKGTKKPTKYLFESVTEYDIDEPKRYDMKFGGAKQFLLSGYEGEKIRVRLVSNTLSTLLSDFKVKIDDIRKRIDVDVNRRNGVSEATAKEEVSIIVQIPSPYIDKIECAVNAETVEIRSLECDSIELNVKTPNIVLEDIFGTVEVDCNLDMDVVCHSLNGEIAINQISAISKIHIPKDAVFTAITKGIGTNISYEKDGRQVERFDTPDANNAIELNGIKSELIICTDSERN
;
A
#
# COMPACT_ATOMS: atom_id res chain seq x y z
N MET A 1 -1.20 25.65 29.16
CA MET A 1 -0.60 24.32 29.04
C MET A 1 -1.55 23.29 28.44
N ARG A 2 -2.66 23.70 27.81
CA ARG A 2 -3.68 22.82 27.17
C ARG A 2 -3.75 22.93 25.64
N THR A 3 -2.90 23.78 25.01
CA THR A 3 -3.01 24.08 23.56
C THR A 3 -2.01 23.32 22.68
N ILE A 4 -1.05 22.61 23.27
CA ILE A 4 0.02 21.91 22.51
C ILE A 4 -0.32 20.43 22.30
N LEU A 5 -1.18 19.82 23.12
CA LEU A 5 -1.58 18.42 22.98
C LEU A 5 -2.55 18.16 21.82
N SER A 6 -3.26 19.19 21.32
CA SER A 6 -4.13 19.06 20.13
C SER A 6 -3.37 19.14 18.80
N TYR A 7 -2.09 19.52 18.83
CA TYR A 7 -1.26 19.69 17.64
C TYR A 7 -0.90 18.36 16.97
N ASN A 8 -0.63 17.32 17.77
CA ASN A 8 -0.24 15.98 17.26
C ASN A 8 -1.39 15.16 16.65
N GLU A 9 -2.66 15.49 16.93
CA GLU A 9 -3.80 14.79 16.38
C GLU A 9 -4.30 15.40 15.05
N HIS A 10 -4.07 16.69 14.80
CA HIS A 10 -4.55 17.37 13.59
C HIS A 10 -3.61 17.27 12.38
N ILE A 11 -2.32 16.97 12.59
CA ILE A 11 -1.36 16.76 11.50
C ILE A 11 -1.54 15.35 10.83
N LYS A 12 -2.29 14.45 11.46
CA LYS A 12 -2.58 13.12 10.90
C LYS A 12 -3.55 13.09 9.72
N ASN A 13 -4.12 14.22 9.31
CA ASN A 13 -5.09 14.28 8.22
C ASN A 13 -4.58 14.98 6.95
N LYS A 14 -4.27 14.18 6.00
CA LYS A 14 -4.47 14.28 4.52
C LYS A 14 -3.88 15.42 3.68
N GLU A 15 -3.34 16.52 4.20
CA GLU A 15 -2.79 17.62 3.36
C GLU A 15 -1.28 17.90 3.54
N VAL A 16 -0.59 17.20 4.46
CA VAL A 16 0.83 17.43 4.76
C VAL A 16 1.76 16.56 3.90
N MET A 17 1.22 15.75 3.02
CA MET A 17 1.97 14.66 2.36
C MET A 17 2.91 15.08 1.22
N ASN A 18 3.06 16.38 0.87
CA ASN A 18 3.94 16.81 -0.24
C ASN A 18 4.57 18.19 -0.03
N MET A 19 4.87 18.60 1.21
CA MET A 19 5.38 19.94 1.50
C MET A 19 6.91 19.98 1.57
N THR A 20 7.53 20.98 0.92
CA THR A 20 8.96 21.27 1.09
C THR A 20 9.25 21.76 2.51
N PHE A 21 10.54 21.74 2.95
CA PHE A 21 10.93 22.32 4.23
C PHE A 21 10.41 23.77 4.40
N ALA A 22 10.51 24.57 3.36
CA ALA A 22 10.03 25.97 3.34
C ALA A 22 8.52 26.06 3.60
N GLU A 23 7.73 25.22 2.93
CA GLU A 23 6.28 25.16 3.11
C GLU A 23 5.90 24.65 4.50
N LYS A 24 6.60 23.62 5.01
CA LYS A 24 6.40 23.09 6.36
C LYS A 24 6.70 24.15 7.41
N LEU A 25 7.87 24.79 7.34
CA LEU A 25 8.24 25.84 8.28
C LEU A 25 7.21 26.96 8.30
N LYS A 26 6.76 27.41 7.13
CA LYS A 26 5.71 28.42 6.99
C LYS A 26 4.37 27.97 7.58
N SER A 27 4.01 26.70 7.38
CA SER A 27 2.77 26.11 7.89
C SER A 27 2.78 26.03 9.42
N ILE A 28 3.83 25.42 10.01
CA ILE A 28 3.93 25.25 11.47
C ILE A 28 4.02 26.60 12.19
N ARG A 29 4.76 27.57 11.63
CA ARG A 29 4.80 28.92 12.18
C ARG A 29 3.42 29.57 12.21
N LYS A 30 2.66 29.51 11.09
CA LYS A 30 1.30 30.08 11.00
C LYS A 30 0.34 29.39 11.95
N GLN A 31 0.41 28.07 12.08
CA GLN A 31 -0.42 27.31 13.01
C GLN A 31 -0.12 27.68 14.47
N ALA A 32 1.14 27.96 14.79
CA ALA A 32 1.55 28.47 16.10
C ALA A 32 1.19 29.97 16.31
N GLY A 33 0.50 30.60 15.36
CA GLY A 33 0.10 32.02 15.47
C GLY A 33 1.24 33.01 15.44
N MET A 34 2.41 32.62 14.90
CA MET A 34 3.60 33.45 14.92
C MET A 34 3.80 34.23 13.61
N SER A 35 4.23 35.51 13.71
CA SER A 35 4.79 36.24 12.58
C SER A 35 6.22 35.74 12.27
N GLN A 36 6.75 36.01 11.06
CA GLN A 36 8.15 35.71 10.72
C GLN A 36 9.11 36.41 11.68
N GLU A 37 8.79 37.62 12.14
CA GLU A 37 9.57 38.38 13.11
C GLU A 37 9.61 37.72 14.48
N LYS A 38 8.46 37.19 14.94
CA LYS A 38 8.35 36.45 16.20
C LYS A 38 9.08 35.11 16.17
N LEU A 39 9.08 34.43 15.04
CA LEU A 39 9.87 33.20 14.85
C LEU A 39 11.37 33.52 14.86
N ALA A 40 11.79 34.60 14.16
CA ALA A 40 13.18 35.05 14.11
C ALA A 40 13.70 35.41 15.52
N GLU A 41 12.91 36.14 16.29
CA GLU A 41 13.22 36.47 17.71
C GLU A 41 13.45 35.20 18.54
N LYS A 42 12.56 34.21 18.42
CA LYS A 42 12.67 32.96 19.19
C LYS A 42 13.88 32.11 18.81
N LEU A 43 14.29 32.16 17.54
CA LEU A 43 15.44 31.41 17.01
C LEU A 43 16.76 32.21 17.13
N GLY A 44 16.74 33.49 17.55
CA GLY A 44 17.91 34.33 17.61
C GLY A 44 18.51 34.72 16.25
N VAL A 45 17.68 34.73 15.19
CA VAL A 45 18.09 35.01 13.81
C VAL A 45 17.41 36.27 13.25
N SER A 46 17.82 36.74 12.08
CA SER A 46 17.15 37.87 11.43
C SER A 46 15.82 37.42 10.79
N ARG A 47 14.84 38.34 10.70
CA ARG A 47 13.61 38.10 9.94
C ARG A 47 13.88 37.73 8.47
N GLN A 48 14.93 38.32 7.88
CA GLN A 48 15.35 38.00 6.51
C GLN A 48 15.79 36.55 6.35
N ALA A 49 16.44 35.97 7.37
CA ALA A 49 16.80 34.54 7.37
C ALA A 49 15.54 33.66 7.32
N VAL A 50 14.57 33.92 8.19
CA VAL A 50 13.27 33.21 8.20
C VAL A 50 12.55 33.35 6.86
N THR A 51 12.55 34.57 6.28
CA THR A 51 11.94 34.81 4.96
C THR A 51 12.60 33.95 3.87
N LYS A 52 13.96 33.89 3.83
CA LYS A 52 14.68 33.04 2.87
C LYS A 52 14.34 31.57 3.04
N TRP A 53 14.25 31.08 4.27
CA TRP A 53 13.90 29.69 4.56
C TRP A 53 12.48 29.34 4.13
N GLU A 54 11.51 30.24 4.32
CA GLU A 54 10.09 30.04 3.94
C GLU A 54 9.79 30.25 2.45
N THR A 55 10.75 30.80 1.69
CA THR A 55 10.63 31.03 0.25
C THR A 55 11.56 30.13 -0.58
N ASP A 56 12.20 29.15 0.06
CA ASP A 56 13.17 28.23 -0.55
C ASP A 56 14.39 28.92 -1.18
N ALA A 57 14.66 30.16 -0.74
CA ALA A 57 15.82 30.97 -1.17
C ALA A 57 17.09 30.70 -0.32
N GLY A 58 17.01 29.77 0.62
CA GLY A 58 18.11 29.33 1.47
C GLY A 58 17.64 28.28 2.48
N ILE A 59 18.59 27.49 2.99
CA ILE A 59 18.37 26.45 4.00
C ILE A 59 19.00 26.92 5.31
N PRO A 60 18.35 26.72 6.49
CA PRO A 60 18.99 26.98 7.77
C PRO A 60 20.17 26.03 7.99
N ASP A 61 21.15 26.48 8.77
CA ASP A 61 22.22 25.60 9.26
C ASP A 61 21.70 24.60 10.28
N ILE A 62 22.53 23.62 10.64
CA ILE A 62 22.13 22.52 11.51
C ILE A 62 21.68 22.99 12.91
N GLU A 63 22.29 24.06 13.43
CA GLU A 63 21.94 24.61 14.74
C GLU A 63 20.56 25.25 14.74
N ASN A 64 20.21 25.94 13.64
CA ASN A 64 18.88 26.50 13.44
C ASN A 64 17.83 25.42 13.17
N ILE A 65 18.16 24.34 12.46
CA ILE A 65 17.26 23.18 12.29
C ILE A 65 16.94 22.54 13.63
N MET A 66 17.94 22.34 14.48
CA MET A 66 17.77 21.81 15.85
C MET A 66 16.92 22.75 16.71
N ALA A 67 17.12 24.04 16.60
CA ALA A 67 16.33 25.04 17.34
C ALA A 67 14.87 25.07 16.87
N ILE A 68 14.60 24.94 15.57
CA ILE A 68 13.26 24.82 15.01
C ILE A 68 12.58 23.53 15.48
N SER A 69 13.29 22.41 15.44
CA SER A 69 12.85 21.11 15.95
C SER A 69 12.41 21.22 17.42
N ALA A 70 13.25 21.77 18.28
CA ALA A 70 12.97 21.95 19.69
C ALA A 70 11.82 22.94 19.95
N LEU A 71 11.72 24.03 19.17
CA LEU A 71 10.68 25.05 19.33
C LEU A 71 9.29 24.54 19.05
N PHE A 72 9.15 23.64 18.06
CA PHE A 72 7.88 23.11 17.62
C PHE A 72 7.61 21.67 18.06
N ASP A 73 8.50 21.07 18.84
CA ASP A 73 8.42 19.68 19.32
C ASP A 73 8.25 18.68 18.16
N LEU A 74 9.03 18.88 17.08
CA LEU A 74 9.07 18.01 15.89
C LEU A 74 10.45 17.39 15.79
N SER A 75 10.53 16.15 15.30
CA SER A 75 11.83 15.57 14.98
C SER A 75 12.50 16.28 13.79
N ILE A 76 13.83 16.28 13.75
CA ILE A 76 14.59 16.81 12.60
C ILE A 76 14.17 16.10 11.31
N ASP A 77 13.91 14.80 11.40
CA ASP A 77 13.46 13.99 10.25
C ASP A 77 12.08 14.45 9.74
N GLU A 78 11.15 14.79 10.62
CA GLU A 78 9.84 15.35 10.23
C GLU A 78 9.97 16.72 9.58
N LEU A 79 10.92 17.54 10.02
CA LEU A 79 11.19 18.86 9.44
C LEU A 79 11.84 18.76 8.06
N LEU A 80 12.81 17.86 7.90
CA LEU A 80 13.63 17.73 6.69
C LEU A 80 13.09 16.74 5.68
N SER A 81 12.09 15.91 6.02
CA SER A 81 11.48 14.98 5.08
C SER A 81 10.83 15.74 3.92
N ASN A 82 11.58 15.95 2.87
CA ASN A 82 11.03 16.32 1.57
C ASN A 82 10.55 15.04 0.88
N GLU A 83 9.27 14.88 0.64
CA GLU A 83 8.75 13.71 -0.09
C GLU A 83 9.20 13.68 -1.56
N LYS A 84 9.96 14.66 -2.01
CA LYS A 84 10.55 14.69 -3.35
C LYS A 84 11.98 14.17 -3.45
N GLY A 85 12.55 13.51 -2.43
CA GLY A 85 13.90 13.00 -2.63
C GLY A 85 14.70 12.44 -1.45
N THR A 86 14.20 12.34 -0.25
CA THR A 86 14.91 11.70 0.84
C THR A 86 14.22 10.40 1.24
N LYS A 87 14.98 9.32 1.34
CA LYS A 87 14.53 8.05 1.89
C LYS A 87 13.82 8.32 3.20
N LYS A 88 12.49 8.05 3.29
CA LYS A 88 11.81 7.93 4.60
C LYS A 88 12.68 7.04 5.48
N PRO A 89 12.84 7.33 6.79
CA PRO A 89 13.47 6.37 7.68
C PRO A 89 12.74 5.05 7.45
N THR A 90 13.46 4.07 6.92
CA THR A 90 12.86 2.81 6.52
C THR A 90 12.34 2.16 7.80
N LYS A 91 11.05 1.85 7.85
CA LYS A 91 10.42 1.04 8.92
C LYS A 91 11.18 -0.28 9.14
N TYR A 92 12.10 -0.60 8.23
CA TYR A 92 12.82 -1.86 8.15
C TYR A 92 14.33 -1.64 8.28
N LEU A 93 15.00 -2.54 8.98
CA LEU A 93 16.45 -2.49 9.21
C LEU A 93 17.27 -2.82 7.95
N PHE A 94 16.74 -3.71 7.11
CA PHE A 94 17.40 -4.16 5.87
C PHE A 94 16.46 -3.95 4.70
N GLU A 95 16.97 -3.37 3.62
CA GLU A 95 16.20 -3.05 2.43
C GLU A 95 17.04 -3.24 1.16
N SER A 96 16.40 -3.82 0.12
CA SER A 96 16.91 -3.90 -1.24
C SER A 96 15.89 -3.24 -2.17
N VAL A 97 16.30 -2.28 -2.96
CA VAL A 97 15.43 -1.56 -3.91
C VAL A 97 15.94 -1.80 -5.32
N THR A 98 15.03 -2.21 -6.21
CA THR A 98 15.27 -2.33 -7.64
C THR A 98 14.23 -1.48 -8.36
N GLU A 99 14.68 -0.60 -9.23
CA GLU A 99 13.82 0.29 -10.02
C GLU A 99 14.10 0.10 -11.52
N TYR A 100 13.05 0.28 -12.34
CA TYR A 100 13.14 0.28 -13.78
C TYR A 100 12.18 1.32 -14.37
N ASP A 101 12.65 2.13 -15.33
CA ASP A 101 11.85 3.17 -15.98
C ASP A 101 10.80 2.55 -16.91
N ILE A 102 9.57 3.05 -16.85
CA ILE A 102 8.44 2.63 -17.69
C ILE A 102 7.95 3.86 -18.44
N ASP A 103 7.81 3.76 -19.74
CA ASP A 103 7.48 4.86 -20.66
C ASP A 103 6.18 4.67 -21.46
N GLU A 104 5.58 3.47 -21.36
CA GLU A 104 4.30 3.15 -22.02
C GLU A 104 3.50 2.12 -21.22
N PRO A 105 2.18 1.98 -21.42
CA PRO A 105 1.38 0.95 -20.78
C PRO A 105 1.89 -0.46 -21.07
N LYS A 106 2.04 -1.26 -20.02
CA LYS A 106 2.58 -2.62 -20.04
C LYS A 106 1.66 -3.61 -19.30
N ARG A 107 1.76 -4.87 -19.69
CA ARG A 107 1.30 -6.00 -18.89
C ARG A 107 2.43 -6.38 -17.93
N TYR A 108 2.08 -6.71 -16.70
CA TYR A 108 3.06 -7.13 -15.68
C TYR A 108 2.85 -8.60 -15.35
N ASP A 109 3.89 -9.43 -15.55
CA ASP A 109 3.96 -10.85 -15.14
C ASP A 109 4.97 -10.95 -14.00
N MET A 110 4.48 -11.18 -12.77
CA MET A 110 5.28 -11.05 -11.56
C MET A 110 5.30 -12.37 -10.78
N LYS A 111 6.51 -12.84 -10.41
CA LYS A 111 6.72 -14.11 -9.68
C LYS A 111 7.65 -13.90 -8.49
N PHE A 112 7.10 -13.97 -7.29
CA PHE A 112 7.84 -13.62 -6.07
C PHE A 112 8.21 -14.79 -5.16
N GLY A 113 7.53 -15.93 -5.27
CA GLY A 113 7.70 -17.05 -4.35
C GLY A 113 7.22 -16.72 -2.94
N GLY A 114 7.99 -17.11 -1.91
CA GLY A 114 7.63 -16.90 -0.50
C GLY A 114 7.88 -15.48 -0.01
N ALA A 115 6.92 -14.91 0.74
CA ALA A 115 7.05 -13.64 1.44
C ALA A 115 6.23 -13.64 2.74
N LYS A 116 6.64 -12.85 3.73
CA LYS A 116 5.84 -12.59 4.94
C LYS A 116 4.61 -11.74 4.59
N GLN A 117 4.84 -10.65 3.91
CA GLN A 117 3.80 -9.75 3.39
C GLN A 117 4.13 -9.40 1.95
N PHE A 118 3.12 -9.31 1.13
CA PHE A 118 3.21 -8.80 -0.22
C PHE A 118 2.28 -7.60 -0.36
N LEU A 119 2.82 -6.46 -0.74
CA LEU A 119 2.06 -5.25 -1.04
C LEU A 119 2.30 -4.85 -2.49
N LEU A 120 1.23 -4.73 -3.25
CA LEU A 120 1.23 -4.17 -4.60
C LEU A 120 0.38 -2.90 -4.62
N SER A 121 0.93 -1.82 -5.15
CA SER A 121 0.19 -0.55 -5.23
C SER A 121 0.50 0.23 -6.50
N GLY A 122 -0.51 0.96 -6.99
CA GLY A 122 -0.32 2.03 -7.94
C GLY A 122 0.30 3.27 -7.28
N TYR A 123 0.97 4.11 -8.05
CA TYR A 123 1.47 5.38 -7.58
C TYR A 123 1.75 6.36 -8.74
N GLU A 124 1.83 7.64 -8.42
CA GLU A 124 2.23 8.67 -9.38
C GLU A 124 3.75 8.66 -9.59
N GLY A 125 4.21 8.24 -10.77
CA GLY A 125 5.63 8.15 -11.08
C GLY A 125 5.90 7.56 -12.47
N GLU A 126 7.16 7.24 -12.75
CA GLU A 126 7.63 6.73 -14.04
C GLU A 126 8.42 5.41 -13.92
N LYS A 127 8.55 4.85 -12.70
CA LYS A 127 9.38 3.65 -12.46
C LYS A 127 8.58 2.57 -11.75
N ILE A 128 8.67 1.33 -12.23
CA ILE A 128 8.34 0.22 -11.34
C ILE A 128 9.40 0.14 -10.24
N ARG A 129 8.96 -0.05 -8.99
CA ARG A 129 9.82 -0.20 -7.82
C ARG A 129 9.51 -1.51 -7.12
N VAL A 130 10.53 -2.33 -6.94
CA VAL A 130 10.44 -3.57 -6.16
C VAL A 130 11.36 -3.43 -4.96
N ARG A 131 10.77 -3.43 -3.77
CA ARG A 131 11.47 -3.33 -2.50
C ARG A 131 11.34 -4.63 -1.74
N LEU A 132 12.46 -5.23 -1.40
CA LEU A 132 12.54 -6.33 -0.45
C LEU A 132 12.97 -5.76 0.89
N VAL A 133 12.25 -6.06 1.95
CA VAL A 133 12.50 -5.47 3.27
C VAL A 133 12.45 -6.53 4.36
N SER A 134 13.29 -6.37 5.38
CA SER A 134 13.34 -7.27 6.54
C SER A 134 13.85 -6.53 7.79
N ASN A 135 13.44 -7.00 8.97
CA ASN A 135 13.98 -6.53 10.25
C ASN A 135 14.99 -7.51 10.87
N THR A 136 15.14 -8.68 10.29
CA THR A 136 15.93 -9.79 10.85
C THR A 136 17.02 -10.25 9.89
N LEU A 137 16.77 -10.27 8.58
CA LEU A 137 17.67 -10.84 7.58
C LEU A 137 18.71 -9.83 7.10
N SER A 138 19.85 -9.77 7.78
CA SER A 138 20.96 -8.86 7.42
C SER A 138 21.61 -9.18 6.06
N THR A 139 21.44 -10.41 5.56
CA THR A 139 21.97 -10.91 4.28
C THR A 139 21.03 -10.68 3.11
N LEU A 140 19.94 -9.91 3.29
CA LEU A 140 18.88 -9.68 2.30
C LEU A 140 19.42 -9.33 0.90
N LEU A 141 20.40 -8.44 0.81
CA LEU A 141 21.00 -8.00 -0.46
C LEU A 141 21.77 -9.10 -1.21
N SER A 142 22.39 -10.03 -0.49
CA SER A 142 23.14 -11.14 -1.08
C SER A 142 22.26 -12.34 -1.40
N ASP A 143 21.20 -12.54 -0.61
CA ASP A 143 20.38 -13.73 -0.63
C ASP A 143 19.20 -13.65 -1.58
N PHE A 144 18.86 -12.44 -2.04
CA PHE A 144 17.80 -12.22 -2.98
C PHE A 144 18.27 -11.38 -4.17
N LYS A 145 17.72 -11.70 -5.33
CA LYS A 145 17.91 -10.90 -6.55
C LYS A 145 16.57 -10.65 -7.20
N VAL A 146 16.26 -9.38 -7.37
CA VAL A 146 15.16 -8.93 -8.23
C VAL A 146 15.68 -8.89 -9.67
N LYS A 147 14.91 -9.43 -10.60
CA LYS A 147 15.14 -9.36 -12.04
C LYS A 147 13.94 -8.72 -12.68
N ILE A 148 14.16 -7.72 -13.51
CA ILE A 148 13.13 -7.03 -14.29
C ILE A 148 13.55 -7.14 -15.75
N ASP A 149 12.71 -7.77 -16.58
CA ASP A 149 12.90 -7.89 -18.01
C ASP A 149 11.77 -7.15 -18.75
N ASP A 150 12.12 -6.17 -19.55
CA ASP A 150 11.19 -5.48 -20.45
C ASP A 150 11.14 -6.23 -21.79
N ILE A 151 10.00 -6.86 -22.07
CA ILE A 151 9.79 -7.65 -23.28
C ILE A 151 8.64 -7.04 -24.09
N ARG A 152 8.94 -6.01 -24.87
CA ARG A 152 7.94 -5.27 -25.67
C ARG A 152 6.85 -4.67 -24.78
N LYS A 153 5.62 -5.18 -24.85
CA LYS A 153 4.47 -4.73 -24.05
C LYS A 153 4.31 -5.46 -22.71
N ARG A 154 5.33 -6.19 -22.24
CA ARG A 154 5.28 -6.94 -20.98
C ARG A 154 6.52 -6.69 -20.15
N ILE A 155 6.32 -6.50 -18.87
CA ILE A 155 7.37 -6.47 -17.84
C ILE A 155 7.30 -7.75 -17.04
N ASP A 156 8.37 -8.54 -17.08
CA ASP A 156 8.52 -9.72 -16.22
C ASP A 156 9.31 -9.32 -14.97
N VAL A 157 8.78 -9.64 -13.79
CA VAL A 157 9.43 -9.36 -12.50
C VAL A 157 9.57 -10.64 -11.71
N ASP A 158 10.81 -11.05 -11.47
CA ASP A 158 11.13 -12.25 -10.68
C ASP A 158 11.94 -11.89 -9.44
N VAL A 159 11.61 -12.51 -8.30
CA VAL A 159 12.46 -12.51 -7.11
C VAL A 159 13.09 -13.89 -6.92
N ASN A 160 14.39 -13.95 -7.12
CA ASN A 160 15.16 -15.19 -7.04
C ASN A 160 15.89 -15.28 -5.68
N ARG A 161 15.72 -16.40 -4.98
CA ARG A 161 16.48 -16.74 -3.77
C ARG A 161 17.83 -17.32 -4.14
N ARG A 162 18.86 -16.98 -3.36
CA ARG A 162 20.25 -17.42 -3.51
C ARG A 162 20.78 -17.99 -2.20
N ASN A 163 22.02 -18.45 -2.21
CA ASN A 163 22.77 -18.90 -1.03
C ASN A 163 22.02 -19.92 -0.14
N GLY A 164 21.12 -20.71 -0.73
CA GLY A 164 20.36 -21.74 -0.02
C GLY A 164 19.22 -21.25 0.87
N VAL A 165 18.82 -19.98 0.75
CA VAL A 165 17.66 -19.45 1.51
C VAL A 165 16.39 -20.20 1.09
N SER A 166 15.71 -20.77 2.09
CA SER A 166 14.47 -21.52 1.88
C SER A 166 13.27 -20.60 1.63
N GLU A 167 12.21 -21.15 1.06
CA GLU A 167 10.95 -20.44 0.94
C GLU A 167 10.32 -20.14 2.31
N ALA A 168 10.51 -21.05 3.27
CA ALA A 168 10.03 -20.86 4.65
C ALA A 168 10.71 -19.64 5.29
N THR A 169 12.03 -19.50 5.17
CA THR A 169 12.76 -18.32 5.66
C THR A 169 12.26 -17.03 5.01
N ALA A 170 12.00 -17.04 3.70
CA ALA A 170 11.46 -15.87 3.01
C ALA A 170 10.07 -15.50 3.53
N LYS A 171 9.20 -16.48 3.80
CA LYS A 171 7.86 -16.28 4.39
C LYS A 171 7.89 -15.74 5.82
N GLU A 172 8.90 -16.05 6.59
CA GLU A 172 8.99 -15.56 7.96
C GLU A 172 9.62 -14.16 8.05
N GLU A 173 10.57 -13.84 7.17
CA GLU A 173 11.47 -12.71 7.39
C GLU A 173 11.40 -11.61 6.32
N VAL A 174 10.89 -11.88 5.11
CA VAL A 174 10.94 -10.93 4.00
C VAL A 174 9.58 -10.44 3.61
N SER A 175 9.39 -9.12 3.60
CA SER A 175 8.23 -8.49 2.98
C SER A 175 8.61 -7.92 1.61
N ILE A 176 7.71 -8.04 0.64
CA ILE A 176 7.89 -7.56 -0.74
C ILE A 176 6.89 -6.44 -0.99
N ILE A 177 7.41 -5.29 -1.42
CA ILE A 177 6.61 -4.11 -1.73
C ILE A 177 6.85 -3.74 -3.18
N VAL A 178 5.79 -3.77 -3.99
CA VAL A 178 5.84 -3.42 -5.41
C VAL A 178 5.01 -2.17 -5.64
N GLN A 179 5.59 -1.20 -6.32
CA GLN A 179 4.89 0.01 -6.74
C GLN A 179 4.98 0.12 -8.26
N ILE A 180 3.84 0.28 -8.92
CA ILE A 180 3.74 0.40 -10.38
C ILE A 180 3.19 1.79 -10.70
N PRO A 181 3.77 2.51 -11.67
CA PRO A 181 3.24 3.79 -12.12
C PRO A 181 1.83 3.63 -12.69
N SER A 182 0.84 4.29 -12.07
CA SER A 182 -0.58 4.13 -12.42
C SER A 182 -0.90 4.37 -13.91
N PRO A 183 -0.27 5.35 -14.60
CA PRO A 183 -0.56 5.58 -16.03
C PRO A 183 -0.07 4.46 -16.97
N TYR A 184 0.76 3.55 -16.48
CA TYR A 184 1.41 2.52 -17.30
C TYR A 184 0.97 1.10 -16.97
N ILE A 185 -0.23 0.93 -16.40
CA ILE A 185 -0.79 -0.38 -16.06
C ILE A 185 -1.87 -0.74 -17.08
N ASP A 186 -1.65 -1.84 -17.82
CA ASP A 186 -2.64 -2.45 -18.71
C ASP A 186 -3.29 -3.66 -18.02
N LYS A 187 -2.47 -4.63 -17.63
CA LYS A 187 -2.90 -5.85 -16.94
C LYS A 187 -1.81 -6.32 -15.96
N ILE A 188 -2.23 -6.95 -14.86
CA ILE A 188 -1.33 -7.52 -13.85
C ILE A 188 -1.62 -9.02 -13.70
N GLU A 189 -0.56 -9.84 -13.81
CA GLU A 189 -0.54 -11.25 -13.41
C GLU A 189 0.51 -11.40 -12.29
N CYS A 190 0.12 -11.89 -11.12
CA CYS A 190 1.00 -11.96 -9.97
C CYS A 190 0.91 -13.32 -9.28
N ALA A 191 2.06 -13.97 -9.08
CA ALA A 191 2.17 -15.20 -8.32
C ALA A 191 3.00 -14.99 -7.05
N VAL A 192 2.41 -15.25 -5.87
CA VAL A 192 3.07 -15.10 -4.58
C VAL A 192 2.53 -16.07 -3.53
N ASN A 193 3.42 -16.52 -2.61
CA ASN A 193 3.08 -17.32 -1.46
C ASN A 193 3.37 -16.51 -0.18
N ALA A 194 2.36 -15.88 0.40
CA ALA A 194 2.55 -14.95 1.50
C ALA A 194 1.56 -15.21 2.65
N GLU A 195 1.86 -14.71 3.84
CA GLU A 195 0.92 -14.70 4.97
C GLU A 195 -0.21 -13.68 4.74
N THR A 196 0.13 -12.54 4.14
CA THR A 196 -0.84 -11.51 3.77
C THR A 196 -0.49 -10.94 2.40
N VAL A 197 -1.51 -10.78 1.55
CA VAL A 197 -1.44 -10.11 0.24
C VAL A 197 -2.28 -8.85 0.29
N GLU A 198 -1.69 -7.70 0.02
CA GLU A 198 -2.37 -6.40 0.00
C GLU A 198 -2.26 -5.79 -1.40
N ILE A 199 -3.39 -5.40 -1.97
CA ILE A 199 -3.47 -4.73 -3.27
C ILE A 199 -4.16 -3.39 -3.07
N ARG A 200 -3.53 -2.28 -3.49
CA ARG A 200 -4.01 -0.94 -3.20
C ARG A 200 -3.88 0.02 -4.37
N SER A 201 -4.88 0.89 -4.52
CA SER A 201 -4.85 2.05 -5.43
C SER A 201 -4.45 1.66 -6.85
N LEU A 202 -5.16 0.70 -7.43
CA LEU A 202 -4.94 0.21 -8.80
C LEU A 202 -6.20 0.40 -9.64
N GLU A 203 -5.99 0.89 -10.86
CA GLU A 203 -6.99 0.98 -11.90
C GLU A 203 -6.42 0.32 -13.17
N CYS A 204 -6.98 -0.82 -13.57
CA CYS A 204 -6.58 -1.55 -14.77
C CYS A 204 -7.66 -2.54 -15.19
N ASP A 205 -7.54 -3.09 -16.41
CA ASP A 205 -8.52 -4.02 -16.96
C ASP A 205 -8.67 -5.29 -16.12
N SER A 206 -7.55 -5.91 -15.71
CA SER A 206 -7.57 -7.07 -14.84
C SER A 206 -6.32 -7.24 -13.98
N ILE A 207 -6.53 -7.79 -12.78
CA ILE A 207 -5.50 -8.23 -11.84
C ILE A 207 -5.74 -9.72 -11.58
N GLU A 208 -4.84 -10.58 -12.05
CA GLU A 208 -4.89 -12.02 -11.82
C GLU A 208 -3.88 -12.38 -10.71
N LEU A 209 -4.38 -12.89 -9.60
CA LEU A 209 -3.62 -13.25 -8.40
C LEU A 209 -3.58 -14.77 -8.24
N ASN A 210 -2.46 -15.40 -8.58
CA ASN A 210 -2.21 -16.81 -8.28
C ASN A 210 -1.47 -16.89 -6.94
N VAL A 211 -2.21 -17.08 -5.85
CA VAL A 211 -1.68 -16.91 -4.51
C VAL A 211 -1.83 -18.13 -3.62
N LYS A 212 -0.95 -18.22 -2.62
CA LYS A 212 -1.10 -19.11 -1.47
C LYS A 212 -1.06 -18.24 -0.21
N THR A 213 -2.23 -17.78 0.22
CA THR A 213 -2.35 -16.85 1.35
C THR A 213 -3.65 -17.10 2.11
N PRO A 214 -3.65 -17.00 3.43
CA PRO A 214 -4.90 -16.99 4.21
C PRO A 214 -5.55 -15.60 4.27
N ASN A 215 -4.83 -14.51 3.96
CA ASN A 215 -5.34 -13.14 4.13
C ASN A 215 -5.10 -12.29 2.89
N ILE A 216 -6.18 -11.66 2.39
CA ILE A 216 -6.10 -10.70 1.27
C ILE A 216 -6.78 -9.39 1.69
N VAL A 217 -6.15 -8.27 1.36
CA VAL A 217 -6.73 -6.92 1.51
C VAL A 217 -6.78 -6.24 0.16
N LEU A 218 -7.96 -5.78 -0.23
CA LEU A 218 -8.22 -5.03 -1.46
C LEU A 218 -8.70 -3.62 -1.09
N GLU A 219 -7.99 -2.59 -1.52
CA GLU A 219 -8.28 -1.19 -1.20
C GLU A 219 -8.13 -0.31 -2.44
N ASP A 220 -9.17 0.44 -2.78
CA ASP A 220 -9.20 1.36 -3.93
C ASP A 220 -8.80 0.70 -5.25
N ILE A 221 -9.45 -0.43 -5.57
CA ILE A 221 -9.23 -1.17 -6.83
C ILE A 221 -10.39 -0.89 -7.77
N PHE A 222 -10.07 -0.59 -9.04
CA PHE A 222 -11.03 -0.42 -10.13
C PHE A 222 -10.68 -1.40 -11.25
N GLY A 223 -11.66 -2.23 -11.63
CA GLY A 223 -11.53 -3.27 -12.67
C GLY A 223 -11.86 -4.67 -12.15
N THR A 224 -11.34 -5.69 -12.81
CA THR A 224 -11.57 -7.10 -12.44
C THR A 224 -10.40 -7.63 -11.63
N VAL A 225 -10.69 -8.22 -10.46
CA VAL A 225 -9.71 -8.95 -9.64
C VAL A 225 -10.08 -10.43 -9.66
N GLU A 226 -9.19 -11.26 -10.18
CA GLU A 226 -9.32 -12.71 -10.18
C GLU A 226 -8.32 -13.32 -9.20
N VAL A 227 -8.80 -14.12 -8.25
CA VAL A 227 -7.99 -14.72 -7.18
C VAL A 227 -8.04 -16.23 -7.30
N ASP A 228 -6.91 -16.84 -7.68
CA ASP A 228 -6.69 -18.28 -7.68
C ASP A 228 -6.01 -18.72 -6.38
N CYS A 229 -6.77 -19.34 -5.49
CA CYS A 229 -6.24 -19.84 -4.22
C CYS A 229 -7.04 -21.05 -3.72
N ASN A 230 -6.34 -22.13 -3.37
CA ASN A 230 -6.95 -23.34 -2.82
C ASN A 230 -6.75 -23.46 -1.30
N LEU A 231 -6.66 -22.34 -0.60
CA LEU A 231 -6.67 -22.26 0.86
C LEU A 231 -7.95 -21.55 1.30
N ASP A 232 -8.38 -21.84 2.52
CA ASP A 232 -9.38 -21.01 3.18
C ASP A 232 -8.82 -19.60 3.36
N MET A 233 -9.55 -18.58 2.90
CA MET A 233 -9.10 -17.20 2.91
C MET A 233 -10.07 -16.29 3.66
N ASP A 234 -9.50 -15.26 4.27
CA ASP A 234 -10.21 -14.06 4.74
C ASP A 234 -9.83 -12.88 3.82
N VAL A 235 -10.79 -12.42 3.02
CA VAL A 235 -10.62 -11.32 2.06
C VAL A 235 -11.30 -10.09 2.62
N VAL A 236 -10.57 -9.01 2.83
CA VAL A 236 -11.11 -7.70 3.25
C VAL A 236 -11.12 -6.77 2.04
N CYS A 237 -12.30 -6.37 1.59
CA CYS A 237 -12.51 -5.45 0.48
C CYS A 237 -13.02 -4.12 1.03
N HIS A 238 -12.17 -3.09 1.03
CA HIS A 238 -12.54 -1.77 1.55
C HIS A 238 -13.40 -0.95 0.59
N SER A 239 -13.31 -1.26 -0.71
CA SER A 239 -14.15 -0.65 -1.75
C SER A 239 -14.42 -1.69 -2.85
N LEU A 240 -15.64 -1.75 -3.36
CA LEU A 240 -16.03 -2.67 -4.43
C LEU A 240 -16.38 -1.87 -5.69
N ASN A 241 -15.44 -1.81 -6.65
CA ASN A 241 -15.57 -1.06 -7.91
C ASN A 241 -15.19 -1.94 -9.11
N GLY A 242 -16.07 -2.86 -9.48
CA GLY A 242 -15.89 -3.82 -10.55
C GLY A 242 -16.21 -5.25 -10.13
N GLU A 243 -15.42 -6.21 -10.57
CA GLU A 243 -15.66 -7.64 -10.34
C GLU A 243 -14.56 -8.25 -9.47
N ILE A 244 -14.94 -9.06 -8.48
CA ILE A 244 -14.03 -9.92 -7.73
C ILE A 244 -14.44 -11.36 -7.98
N ALA A 245 -13.59 -12.12 -8.71
CA ALA A 245 -13.76 -13.53 -8.98
C ALA A 245 -12.81 -14.36 -8.09
N ILE A 246 -13.36 -15.31 -7.34
CA ILE A 246 -12.60 -16.23 -6.48
C ILE A 246 -12.65 -17.62 -7.07
N ASN A 247 -11.49 -18.14 -7.47
CA ASN A 247 -11.30 -19.47 -8.02
C ASN A 247 -10.70 -20.36 -6.93
N GLN A 248 -11.44 -21.40 -6.51
CA GLN A 248 -10.96 -22.28 -5.42
C GLN A 248 -11.48 -23.70 -5.52
N ILE A 249 -10.71 -24.65 -4.97
CA ILE A 249 -11.06 -26.08 -4.93
C ILE A 249 -11.01 -26.54 -3.47
N SER A 250 -12.15 -27.07 -2.99
CA SER A 250 -12.28 -27.65 -1.64
C SER A 250 -11.87 -26.70 -0.52
N ALA A 251 -12.22 -25.41 -0.65
CA ALA A 251 -11.91 -24.38 0.30
C ALA A 251 -13.15 -23.59 0.74
N ILE A 252 -13.11 -23.01 1.92
CA ILE A 252 -14.15 -22.12 2.46
C ILE A 252 -13.50 -20.76 2.72
N SER A 253 -13.96 -19.74 2.00
CA SER A 253 -13.42 -18.39 2.14
C SER A 253 -14.48 -17.41 2.62
N LYS A 254 -14.03 -16.35 3.30
CA LYS A 254 -14.85 -15.20 3.66
C LYS A 254 -14.43 -13.99 2.85
N ILE A 255 -15.39 -13.19 2.40
CA ILE A 255 -15.15 -11.86 1.86
C ILE A 255 -15.94 -10.82 2.63
N HIS A 256 -15.23 -9.89 3.26
CA HIS A 256 -15.78 -8.76 3.98
C HIS A 256 -15.88 -7.56 3.03
N ILE A 257 -17.07 -7.02 2.84
CA ILE A 257 -17.36 -5.92 1.93
C ILE A 257 -17.97 -4.73 2.68
N PRO A 258 -17.91 -3.50 2.12
CA PRO A 258 -18.58 -2.35 2.69
C PRO A 258 -20.09 -2.59 2.87
N LYS A 259 -20.65 -2.03 3.93
CA LYS A 259 -22.07 -2.21 4.30
C LYS A 259 -23.04 -1.71 3.24
N ASP A 260 -22.65 -0.71 2.48
CA ASP A 260 -23.41 -0.07 1.41
C ASP A 260 -23.04 -0.56 0.01
N ALA A 261 -22.23 -1.61 -0.10
CA ALA A 261 -21.85 -2.18 -1.37
C ALA A 261 -23.07 -2.75 -2.11
N VAL A 262 -23.21 -2.38 -3.38
CA VAL A 262 -24.23 -2.90 -4.30
C VAL A 262 -23.55 -3.80 -5.30
N PHE A 263 -23.90 -5.08 -5.32
CA PHE A 263 -23.24 -6.09 -6.14
C PHE A 263 -24.21 -7.23 -6.52
N THR A 264 -23.84 -7.98 -7.57
CA THR A 264 -24.47 -9.26 -7.92
C THR A 264 -23.57 -10.41 -7.49
N ALA A 265 -24.12 -11.43 -6.83
CA ALA A 265 -23.38 -12.64 -6.48
C ALA A 265 -23.61 -13.72 -7.54
N ILE A 266 -22.51 -14.25 -8.09
CA ILE A 266 -22.51 -15.24 -9.18
C ILE A 266 -21.81 -16.51 -8.68
N THR A 267 -22.47 -17.67 -8.87
CA THR A 267 -21.88 -18.97 -8.52
C THR A 267 -21.70 -19.80 -9.77
N LYS A 268 -20.47 -20.26 -10.00
CA LYS A 268 -20.10 -21.15 -11.10
C LYS A 268 -19.37 -22.39 -10.55
N GLY A 269 -19.43 -23.50 -11.29
CA GLY A 269 -18.72 -24.74 -10.92
C GLY A 269 -19.61 -25.82 -10.32
N ILE A 270 -19.01 -26.79 -9.62
CA ILE A 270 -19.69 -27.99 -9.14
C ILE A 270 -19.61 -28.09 -7.63
N GLY A 271 -20.79 -28.16 -6.94
CA GLY A 271 -20.84 -28.25 -5.49
C GLY A 271 -20.34 -26.99 -4.80
N THR A 272 -20.51 -25.84 -5.44
CA THR A 272 -20.17 -24.51 -4.91
C THR A 272 -21.42 -23.86 -4.30
N ASN A 273 -21.20 -23.04 -3.28
CA ASN A 273 -22.25 -22.31 -2.59
C ASN A 273 -21.77 -20.91 -2.19
N ILE A 274 -22.65 -19.92 -2.30
CA ILE A 274 -22.46 -18.60 -1.68
C ILE A 274 -23.46 -18.46 -0.55
N SER A 275 -22.97 -18.13 0.63
CA SER A 275 -23.77 -17.83 1.82
C SER A 275 -23.48 -16.40 2.29
N TYR A 276 -24.33 -15.89 3.21
CA TYR A 276 -24.30 -14.49 3.61
C TYR A 276 -24.26 -14.36 5.12
N GLU A 277 -23.43 -13.45 5.61
CA GLU A 277 -23.25 -13.19 7.05
C GLU A 277 -23.30 -11.68 7.32
N LYS A 278 -23.98 -11.29 8.38
CA LYS A 278 -24.01 -9.91 8.87
C LYS A 278 -23.76 -9.88 10.36
N ASP A 279 -22.76 -9.10 10.79
CA ASP A 279 -22.36 -9.01 12.20
C ASP A 279 -22.15 -10.40 12.85
N GLY A 280 -21.49 -11.33 12.15
CA GLY A 280 -21.20 -12.69 12.61
C GLY A 280 -22.40 -13.63 12.65
N ARG A 281 -23.52 -13.29 12.02
CA ARG A 281 -24.72 -14.13 11.98
C ARG A 281 -25.13 -14.41 10.53
N GLN A 282 -25.42 -15.67 10.25
CA GLN A 282 -25.97 -16.05 8.95
C GLN A 282 -27.29 -15.33 8.69
N VAL A 283 -27.43 -14.80 7.48
CA VAL A 283 -28.62 -14.05 7.04
C VAL A 283 -29.09 -14.56 5.68
N GLU A 284 -30.29 -14.10 5.25
CA GLU A 284 -30.74 -14.30 3.90
C GLU A 284 -29.92 -13.51 2.88
N ARG A 285 -30.02 -13.89 1.61
CA ARG A 285 -29.36 -13.24 0.48
C ARG A 285 -29.65 -11.73 0.45
N PHE A 286 -28.58 -10.90 0.28
CA PHE A 286 -28.70 -9.45 0.24
C PHE A 286 -28.01 -8.78 -0.96
N ASP A 287 -27.53 -9.56 -1.94
CA ASP A 287 -27.03 -9.00 -3.20
C ASP A 287 -28.17 -8.48 -4.09
N THR A 288 -27.83 -7.66 -5.06
CA THR A 288 -28.77 -7.02 -5.98
C THR A 288 -28.58 -7.60 -7.39
N PRO A 289 -29.59 -8.21 -8.00
CA PRO A 289 -29.50 -8.70 -9.36
C PRO A 289 -29.12 -7.58 -10.35
N ASP A 290 -28.27 -7.92 -11.32
CA ASP A 290 -27.82 -7.02 -12.39
C ASP A 290 -27.13 -5.74 -11.92
N ALA A 291 -26.49 -5.78 -10.74
CA ALA A 291 -25.65 -4.69 -10.29
C ALA A 291 -24.38 -4.54 -11.15
N ASN A 292 -23.81 -3.33 -11.17
CA ASN A 292 -22.59 -3.06 -11.94
C ASN A 292 -21.35 -3.75 -11.37
N ASN A 293 -21.33 -4.00 -10.05
CA ASN A 293 -20.27 -4.76 -9.41
C ASN A 293 -20.68 -6.22 -9.25
N ALA A 294 -19.71 -7.13 -9.28
CA ALA A 294 -19.95 -8.54 -9.09
C ALA A 294 -18.99 -9.20 -8.11
N ILE A 295 -19.49 -10.19 -7.38
CA ILE A 295 -18.67 -11.14 -6.61
C ILE A 295 -18.97 -12.52 -7.15
N GLU A 296 -17.96 -13.16 -7.71
CA GLU A 296 -18.10 -14.46 -8.36
C GLU A 296 -17.32 -15.54 -7.59
N LEU A 297 -17.94 -16.68 -7.38
CA LEU A 297 -17.29 -17.90 -6.92
C LEU A 297 -17.23 -18.91 -8.05
N ASN A 298 -16.02 -19.23 -8.52
CA ASN A 298 -15.73 -20.33 -9.41
C ASN A 298 -15.07 -21.46 -8.63
N GLY A 299 -15.64 -22.65 -8.61
CA GLY A 299 -15.00 -23.65 -7.78
C GLY A 299 -15.52 -25.07 -7.94
N ILE A 300 -14.87 -25.95 -7.16
CA ILE A 300 -15.29 -27.34 -6.99
C ILE A 300 -15.35 -27.63 -5.49
N LYS A 301 -16.55 -27.99 -4.99
CA LYS A 301 -16.79 -28.28 -3.56
C LYS A 301 -16.30 -27.14 -2.63
N SER A 302 -16.68 -25.93 -2.95
CA SER A 302 -16.18 -24.72 -2.28
C SER A 302 -17.33 -23.85 -1.79
N GLU A 303 -17.07 -23.05 -0.76
CA GLU A 303 -18.01 -22.08 -0.23
C GLU A 303 -17.38 -20.71 -0.13
N LEU A 304 -18.14 -19.66 -0.48
CA LEU A 304 -17.80 -18.27 -0.22
C LEU A 304 -18.85 -17.64 0.68
N ILE A 305 -18.41 -17.10 1.81
CA ILE A 305 -19.27 -16.42 2.77
C ILE A 305 -19.08 -14.91 2.54
N ILE A 306 -20.13 -14.22 2.09
CA ILE A 306 -20.09 -12.77 1.89
C ILE A 306 -20.54 -12.09 3.20
N CYS A 307 -19.65 -11.31 3.80
CA CYS A 307 -19.81 -10.73 5.12
C CYS A 307 -19.93 -9.20 5.04
N THR A 308 -20.84 -8.62 5.84
CA THR A 308 -20.89 -7.19 6.12
C THR A 308 -20.87 -6.95 7.61
N ASP A 309 -19.91 -6.18 8.11
CA ASP A 309 -19.77 -5.87 9.54
C ASP A 309 -20.06 -4.39 9.80
N SER A 310 -20.78 -4.09 10.89
CA SER A 310 -21.17 -2.72 11.27
C SER A 310 -19.98 -1.88 11.80
N GLU A 311 -18.86 -2.53 12.20
CA GLU A 311 -17.75 -1.88 12.91
C GLU A 311 -16.38 -1.94 12.19
N ARG A 312 -16.27 -2.58 11.01
CA ARG A 312 -15.02 -2.57 10.22
C ARG A 312 -15.03 -1.41 9.22
N ASN A 313 -14.70 -0.21 9.68
CA ASN A 313 -14.39 0.97 8.86
C ASN A 313 -12.90 1.25 8.89
#